data_b8d16aa78b374c2aadff3422754b5e47
#
_entry.id   b8d16aa78b374c2aadff3422754b5e47
#
_cell.length_a   1.000
_cell.length_b   1.000
_cell.length_c   1.000
_cell.angle_alpha   90.00
_cell.angle_beta   90.00
_cell.angle_gamma   90.00
#
_symmetry.space_group_name_H-M   'P 1'
#
loop_
_entity.id
_entity.type
_entity.pdbx_description
1 polymer ?
#
loop_
_entity_poly.entity_id
_entity_poly.type
_entity_poly.pdbx_seq_one_letter_code
_entity_poly.pdbx_strand_id
1 'polypeptide(L)'
;MQIIFLCQHCYRECQSDPARDKPGIVCPSCKRQQVLRYTEAYTSRNQVDICAVCLQADFYIRDDTRRILGFIFLLGGLGAAYFTYGGSAVLGGLGFYWYAIRYPRLTICYHCFTKYRQCRLNPLHREFDLKKMEEFEREVRNDRSSRDFQL
;
A
#
# COMPACT_ATOMS: atom_id res chain seq x y z
N MET A 1 11.16 3.52 -4.46
CA MET A 1 9.72 3.46 -4.12
C MET A 1 9.08 2.40 -4.98
N GLN A 2 8.17 1.60 -4.44
CA GLN A 2 7.47 0.56 -5.20
C GLN A 2 5.98 0.91 -5.29
N ILE A 3 5.45 0.96 -6.50
CA ILE A 3 4.03 1.22 -6.78
C ILE A 3 3.39 -0.09 -7.21
N ILE A 4 2.32 -0.49 -6.54
CA ILE A 4 1.54 -1.69 -6.85
C ILE A 4 0.12 -1.24 -7.19
N PHE A 5 -0.33 -1.53 -8.39
CA PHE A 5 -1.64 -1.10 -8.88
C PHE A 5 -2.32 -2.21 -9.68
N LEU A 6 -3.64 -2.09 -9.84
CA LEU A 6 -4.42 -3.01 -10.66
C LEU A 6 -4.49 -2.51 -12.10
N CYS A 7 -4.25 -3.40 -13.04
CA CYS A 7 -4.43 -3.11 -14.45
C CYS A 7 -5.90 -2.74 -14.73
N GLN A 8 -6.14 -1.62 -15.41
CA GLN A 8 -7.49 -1.14 -15.71
C GLN A 8 -8.29 -2.06 -16.65
N HIS A 9 -7.62 -3.00 -17.35
CA HIS A 9 -8.25 -3.90 -18.32
C HIS A 9 -8.46 -5.33 -17.82
N CYS A 10 -7.50 -5.88 -17.09
CA CYS A 10 -7.55 -7.28 -16.65
C CYS A 10 -7.53 -7.45 -15.14
N TYR A 11 -7.49 -6.35 -14.38
CA TYR A 11 -7.48 -6.31 -12.92
C TYR A 11 -6.36 -7.11 -12.25
N ARG A 12 -5.32 -7.48 -12.98
CA ARG A 12 -4.12 -8.10 -12.40
C ARG A 12 -3.21 -7.07 -11.79
N GLU A 13 -2.54 -7.45 -10.71
CA GLU A 13 -1.54 -6.60 -10.05
C GLU A 13 -0.35 -6.37 -10.98
N CYS A 14 -0.01 -5.10 -11.16
CA CYS A 14 1.17 -4.62 -11.83
C CYS A 14 2.05 -3.90 -10.81
N GLN A 15 3.36 -3.98 -11.01
CA GLN A 15 4.34 -3.31 -10.16
C GLN A 15 5.19 -2.37 -10.99
N SER A 16 5.55 -1.24 -10.39
CA SER A 16 6.43 -0.24 -10.99
C SER A 16 7.33 0.39 -9.95
N ASP A 17 8.52 0.78 -10.40
CA ASP A 17 9.44 1.58 -9.62
C ASP A 17 9.77 2.88 -10.38
N PRO A 18 9.29 4.05 -9.92
CA PRO A 18 9.54 5.33 -10.60
C PRO A 18 11.01 5.68 -10.80
N ALA A 19 11.91 5.07 -10.00
CA ALA A 19 13.35 5.28 -10.14
C ALA A 19 13.97 4.49 -11.28
N ARG A 20 13.31 3.42 -11.76
CA ARG A 20 13.84 2.49 -12.77
C ARG A 20 12.99 2.45 -14.02
N ASP A 21 11.69 2.57 -13.86
CA ASP A 21 10.73 2.36 -14.93
C ASP A 21 10.35 3.68 -15.61
N LYS A 22 10.18 3.62 -16.93
CA LYS A 22 9.58 4.71 -17.69
C LYS A 22 8.10 4.85 -17.34
N PRO A 23 7.48 6.03 -17.56
CA PRO A 23 6.06 6.24 -17.23
C PRO A 23 5.06 5.35 -17.98
N GLY A 24 5.51 4.59 -18.98
CA GLY A 24 4.68 3.62 -19.72
C GLY A 24 5.02 2.19 -19.33
N ILE A 25 4.10 1.50 -18.66
CA ILE A 25 4.26 0.10 -18.23
C ILE A 25 3.36 -0.80 -19.05
N VAL A 26 3.92 -1.92 -19.51
CA VAL A 26 3.16 -2.96 -20.20
C VAL A 26 2.68 -3.98 -19.18
N CYS A 27 1.37 -4.20 -19.10
CA CYS A 27 0.81 -5.23 -18.24
C CYS A 27 1.35 -6.61 -18.62
N PRO A 28 1.88 -7.40 -17.70
CA PRO A 28 2.45 -8.72 -18.01
C PRO A 28 1.39 -9.73 -18.49
N SER A 29 0.14 -9.53 -18.11
CA SER A 29 -0.96 -10.44 -18.44
C SER A 29 -1.65 -10.10 -19.75
N CYS A 30 -2.20 -8.88 -19.91
CA CYS A 30 -2.96 -8.49 -21.09
C CYS A 30 -2.15 -7.73 -22.16
N LYS A 31 -0.86 -7.48 -21.91
CA LYS A 31 0.08 -6.78 -22.81
C LYS A 31 -0.31 -5.35 -23.18
N ARG A 32 -1.35 -4.79 -22.56
CA ARG A 32 -1.74 -3.41 -22.80
C ARG A 32 -0.84 -2.46 -22.03
N GLN A 33 -0.49 -1.34 -22.67
CA GLN A 33 0.31 -0.30 -22.07
C GLN A 33 -0.56 0.57 -21.17
N GLN A 34 -0.05 0.84 -19.96
CA GLN A 34 -0.63 1.78 -19.01
C GLN A 34 0.35 2.91 -18.75
N VAL A 35 -0.16 4.14 -18.83
CA VAL A 35 0.65 5.33 -18.58
C VAL A 35 0.46 5.75 -17.12
N LEU A 36 1.54 5.75 -16.37
CA LEU A 36 1.60 6.28 -15.02
C LEU A 36 2.13 7.71 -15.06
N ARG A 37 1.50 8.61 -14.29
CA ARG A 37 1.95 9.99 -14.18
C ARG A 37 2.74 10.17 -12.88
N TYR A 38 4.04 10.36 -13.03
CA TYR A 38 4.95 10.64 -11.92
C TYR A 38 5.12 12.14 -11.74
N THR A 39 4.98 12.64 -10.53
CA THR A 39 5.29 14.02 -10.15
C THR A 39 6.75 14.13 -9.70
N GLU A 40 7.27 15.33 -9.57
CA GLU A 40 8.61 15.53 -9.00
C GLU A 40 8.74 14.98 -7.58
N ALA A 41 7.66 14.96 -6.82
CA ALA A 41 7.67 14.42 -5.46
C ALA A 41 8.05 12.93 -5.41
N TYR A 42 7.69 12.16 -6.45
CA TYR A 42 8.07 10.75 -6.55
C TYR A 42 9.57 10.54 -6.70
N THR A 43 10.21 11.34 -7.55
CA THR A 43 11.63 11.19 -7.91
C THR A 43 12.56 11.91 -6.96
N SER A 44 12.23 13.14 -6.54
CA SER A 44 13.11 13.98 -5.72
C SER A 44 12.97 13.74 -4.23
N ARG A 45 11.73 13.57 -3.71
CA ARG A 45 11.43 13.45 -2.27
C ARG A 45 11.05 12.04 -1.83
N ASN A 46 10.89 11.11 -2.76
CA ASN A 46 10.38 9.76 -2.50
C ASN A 46 9.04 9.80 -1.75
N GLN A 47 8.16 10.74 -2.10
CA GLN A 47 6.91 11.04 -1.42
C GLN A 47 5.75 11.02 -2.40
N VAL A 48 4.57 10.61 -1.94
CA VAL A 48 3.35 10.57 -2.75
C VAL A 48 2.53 11.82 -2.44
N ASP A 49 2.20 12.58 -3.47
CA ASP A 49 1.34 13.78 -3.44
C ASP A 49 0.02 13.54 -4.20
N ILE A 50 0.10 13.02 -5.41
CA ILE A 50 -1.02 12.74 -6.31
C ILE A 50 -0.89 11.29 -6.78
N CYS A 51 -1.99 10.58 -6.95
CA CYS A 51 -1.96 9.19 -7.41
C CYS A 51 -1.47 9.07 -8.86
N ALA A 52 -0.48 8.22 -9.10
CA ALA A 52 0.08 8.00 -10.43
C ALA A 52 -0.91 7.38 -11.44
N VAL A 53 -1.99 6.75 -10.96
CA VAL A 53 -2.98 6.03 -11.77
C VAL A 53 -4.26 6.85 -12.00
N CYS A 54 -4.89 7.35 -10.93
CA CYS A 54 -6.18 8.06 -11.01
C CYS A 54 -6.07 9.58 -10.82
N LEU A 55 -4.88 10.10 -10.49
CA LEU A 55 -4.58 11.53 -10.31
C LEU A 55 -5.31 12.20 -9.13
N GLN A 56 -5.85 11.41 -8.22
CA GLN A 56 -6.48 11.91 -7.00
C GLN A 56 -5.44 12.07 -5.87
N ALA A 57 -5.72 12.99 -4.94
CA ALA A 57 -4.83 13.30 -3.82
C ALA A 57 -5.26 12.66 -2.49
N ASP A 58 -6.31 11.83 -2.51
CA ASP A 58 -6.86 11.20 -1.32
C ASP A 58 -6.18 9.87 -1.02
N PHE A 59 -5.42 9.87 0.08
CA PHE A 59 -4.65 8.72 0.52
C PHE A 59 -4.89 8.42 1.98
N TYR A 60 -4.71 7.16 2.34
CA TYR A 60 -4.66 6.72 3.71
C TYR A 60 -3.42 5.87 3.98
N ILE A 61 -3.01 5.85 5.24
CA ILE A 61 -1.87 5.06 5.70
C ILE A 61 -2.40 3.78 6.33
N ARG A 62 -1.82 2.66 5.95
CA ARG A 62 -2.11 1.35 6.53
C ARG A 62 -0.80 0.61 6.81
N ASP A 63 -0.77 -0.11 7.91
CA ASP A 63 0.33 -1.03 8.19
C ASP A 63 0.27 -2.25 7.26
N ASP A 64 1.39 -2.66 6.69
CA ASP A 64 1.44 -3.86 5.84
C ASP A 64 1.18 -5.10 6.70
N THR A 65 0.27 -5.98 6.28
CA THR A 65 -0.35 -7.08 7.06
C THR A 65 0.62 -8.23 7.43
N ARG A 66 1.93 -8.03 7.31
CA ARG A 66 2.91 -9.03 7.75
C ARG A 66 3.12 -9.11 9.27
N ARG A 67 2.25 -8.48 10.06
CA ARG A 67 2.24 -8.60 11.54
C ARG A 67 2.23 -10.05 12.02
N ILE A 68 1.63 -10.94 11.24
CA ILE A 68 1.60 -12.40 11.51
C ILE A 68 3.01 -12.97 11.71
N LEU A 69 3.99 -12.55 10.90
CA LEU A 69 5.38 -13.01 11.07
C LEU A 69 5.97 -12.59 12.42
N GLY A 70 5.69 -11.37 12.90
CA GLY A 70 6.11 -10.92 14.22
C GLY A 70 5.51 -11.77 15.34
N PHE A 71 4.22 -12.12 15.24
CA PHE A 71 3.56 -13.02 16.20
C PHE A 71 4.14 -14.42 16.18
N ILE A 72 4.52 -14.95 15.02
CA ILE A 72 5.19 -16.27 14.90
C ILE A 72 6.52 -16.28 15.65
N PHE A 73 7.33 -15.22 15.52
CA PHE A 73 8.58 -15.07 16.27
C PHE A 73 8.35 -14.99 17.78
N LEU A 74 7.33 -14.26 18.22
CA LEU A 74 6.97 -14.14 19.62
C LEU A 74 6.54 -15.49 20.20
N LEU A 75 5.60 -16.16 19.54
CA LEU A 75 5.07 -17.46 19.98
C LEU A 75 6.13 -18.56 19.93
N GLY A 76 6.98 -18.57 18.89
CA GLY A 76 8.11 -19.50 18.78
C GLY A 76 9.13 -19.29 19.90
N GLY A 77 9.45 -18.03 20.21
CA GLY A 77 10.35 -17.70 21.32
C GLY A 77 9.80 -18.11 22.68
N LEU A 78 8.50 -17.90 22.93
CA LEU A 78 7.82 -18.35 24.17
C LEU A 78 7.75 -19.87 24.25
N GLY A 79 7.42 -20.57 23.16
CA GLY A 79 7.34 -22.04 23.14
C GLY A 79 8.67 -22.72 23.43
N ALA A 80 9.76 -22.14 22.94
CA ALA A 80 11.11 -22.65 23.19
C ALA A 80 11.71 -22.21 24.54
N ALA A 81 11.04 -21.29 25.29
CA ALA A 81 11.55 -20.72 26.54
C ALA A 81 11.77 -21.79 27.62
N TYR A 82 10.95 -22.83 27.64
CA TYR A 82 11.10 -23.94 28.58
C TYR A 82 12.43 -24.70 28.39
N PHE A 83 12.86 -24.89 27.13
CA PHE A 83 14.10 -25.62 26.83
C PHE A 83 15.36 -24.74 26.98
N THR A 84 15.24 -23.43 26.94
CA THR A 84 16.39 -22.50 26.94
C THR A 84 16.45 -21.64 28.20
N TYR A 85 15.79 -22.04 29.30
CA TYR A 85 15.72 -21.31 30.58
C TYR A 85 15.34 -19.81 30.38
N GLY A 86 14.44 -19.55 29.44
CA GLY A 86 13.96 -18.21 29.15
C GLY A 86 14.75 -17.39 28.12
N GLY A 87 15.93 -17.83 27.71
CA GLY A 87 16.78 -17.11 26.75
C GLY A 87 16.11 -16.88 25.38
N SER A 88 15.37 -17.88 24.89
CA SER A 88 14.61 -17.76 23.62
C SER A 88 13.45 -16.78 23.70
N ALA A 89 12.83 -16.59 24.86
CA ALA A 89 11.78 -15.58 25.04
C ALA A 89 12.34 -14.16 24.90
N VAL A 90 13.53 -13.90 25.43
CA VAL A 90 14.22 -12.61 25.28
C VAL A 90 14.57 -12.35 23.81
N LEU A 91 15.16 -13.34 23.12
CA LEU A 91 15.49 -13.23 21.69
C LEU A 91 14.25 -13.06 20.82
N GLY A 92 13.16 -13.79 21.10
CA GLY A 92 11.88 -13.66 20.42
C GLY A 92 11.26 -12.27 20.63
N GLY A 93 11.33 -11.73 21.85
CA GLY A 93 10.86 -10.36 22.17
C GLY A 93 11.68 -9.29 21.46
N LEU A 94 13.02 -9.40 21.45
CA LEU A 94 13.89 -8.49 20.74
C LEU A 94 13.65 -8.54 19.22
N GLY A 95 13.50 -9.75 18.66
CA GLY A 95 13.18 -9.96 17.25
C GLY A 95 11.84 -9.34 16.87
N PHE A 96 10.81 -9.52 17.71
CA PHE A 96 9.51 -8.88 17.54
C PHE A 96 9.60 -7.35 17.59
N TYR A 97 10.31 -6.81 18.56
CA TYR A 97 10.50 -5.37 18.74
C TYR A 97 11.23 -4.76 17.53
N TRP A 98 12.33 -5.37 17.11
CA TRP A 98 13.07 -4.93 15.93
C TRP A 98 12.23 -4.98 14.66
N TYR A 99 11.49 -6.06 14.50
CA TYR A 99 10.55 -6.23 13.40
C TYR A 99 9.45 -5.17 13.42
N ALA A 100 8.85 -4.89 14.58
CA ALA A 100 7.78 -3.89 14.72
C ALA A 100 8.23 -2.46 14.39
N ILE A 101 9.47 -2.09 14.75
CA ILE A 101 10.04 -0.77 14.42
C ILE A 101 10.37 -0.67 12.91
N ARG A 102 10.80 -1.77 12.31
CA ARG A 102 11.23 -1.81 10.91
C ARG A 102 10.07 -1.93 9.92
N TYR A 103 8.83 -2.01 10.40
CA TYR A 103 7.66 -2.30 9.58
C TYR A 103 7.38 -1.17 8.59
N PRO A 104 7.40 -1.44 7.27
CA PRO A 104 7.08 -0.43 6.28
C PRO A 104 5.59 -0.14 6.30
N ARG A 105 5.22 1.12 6.53
CA ARG A 105 3.86 1.60 6.34
C ARG A 105 3.58 1.74 4.85
N LEU A 106 2.33 1.49 4.47
CA LEU A 106 1.82 1.63 3.11
C LEU A 106 0.98 2.88 3.00
N THR A 107 1.17 3.63 1.93
CA THR A 107 0.22 4.65 1.51
C THR A 107 -0.68 4.06 0.43
N ILE A 108 -1.99 4.19 0.56
CA ILE A 108 -2.98 3.61 -0.35
C ILE A 108 -3.93 4.71 -0.81
N CYS A 109 -4.22 4.74 -2.11
CA CYS A 109 -5.20 5.67 -2.68
C CYS A 109 -6.62 5.17 -2.39
N TYR A 110 -7.54 6.06 -1.96
CA TYR A 110 -8.95 5.72 -1.70
C TYR A 110 -9.72 5.35 -2.98
N HIS A 111 -9.37 5.95 -4.13
CA HIS A 111 -10.11 5.75 -5.39
C HIS A 111 -9.74 4.48 -6.15
N CYS A 112 -8.46 4.22 -6.34
CA CYS A 112 -7.98 3.11 -7.20
C CYS A 112 -7.25 2.01 -6.44
N PHE A 113 -7.14 2.12 -5.11
CA PHE A 113 -6.46 1.17 -4.23
C PHE A 113 -4.99 0.90 -4.60
N THR A 114 -4.37 1.82 -5.33
CA THR A 114 -2.94 1.76 -5.63
C THR A 114 -2.14 1.85 -4.33
N LYS A 115 -1.23 0.90 -4.13
CA LYS A 115 -0.41 0.78 -2.92
C LYS A 115 0.99 1.31 -3.20
N TYR A 116 1.46 2.19 -2.34
CA TYR A 116 2.81 2.77 -2.38
C TYR A 116 3.64 2.23 -1.23
N ARG A 117 4.70 1.48 -1.56
CA ARG A 117 5.64 0.91 -0.59
C ARG A 117 6.97 1.65 -0.62
N GLN A 118 7.66 1.66 0.53
CA GLN A 118 8.99 2.27 0.65
C GLN A 118 9.01 3.76 0.24
N CYS A 119 7.89 4.46 0.42
CA CYS A 119 7.80 5.90 0.27
C CYS A 119 7.92 6.60 1.62
N ARG A 120 8.38 7.85 1.62
CA ARG A 120 8.27 8.73 2.78
C ARG A 120 6.80 9.05 3.02
N LEU A 121 6.35 8.87 4.24
CA LEU A 121 4.98 9.22 4.62
C LEU A 121 4.77 10.74 4.47
N ASN A 122 3.72 11.11 3.77
CA ASN A 122 3.31 12.49 3.70
C ASN A 122 2.52 12.81 4.98
N PRO A 123 2.87 13.88 5.74
CA PRO A 123 2.16 14.25 6.96
C PRO A 123 0.69 14.64 6.72
N LEU A 124 0.31 14.92 5.48
CA LEU A 124 -1.08 15.22 5.10
C LEU A 124 -1.94 13.95 4.97
N HIS A 125 -1.32 12.77 4.83
CA HIS A 125 -2.04 11.52 4.75
C HIS A 125 -2.43 11.05 6.15
N ARG A 126 -3.72 10.78 6.34
CA ARG A 126 -4.29 10.30 7.61
C ARG A 126 -4.35 8.78 7.64
N GLU A 127 -4.59 8.24 8.81
CA GLU A 127 -4.97 6.84 8.96
C GLU A 127 -6.31 6.57 8.26
N PHE A 128 -6.58 5.29 7.98
CA PHE A 128 -7.82 4.88 7.31
C PHE A 128 -9.05 5.32 8.08
N ASP A 129 -9.94 6.05 7.42
CA ASP A 129 -11.23 6.50 7.95
C ASP A 129 -12.38 5.82 7.18
N LEU A 130 -13.16 5.01 7.89
CA LEU A 130 -14.31 4.29 7.36
C LEU A 130 -15.39 5.24 6.81
N LYS A 131 -15.63 6.38 7.48
CA LYS A 131 -16.63 7.35 7.06
C LYS A 131 -16.27 7.96 5.71
N LYS A 132 -14.99 8.29 5.53
CA LYS A 132 -14.49 8.82 4.25
C LYS A 132 -14.62 7.78 3.13
N MET A 133 -14.38 6.50 3.43
CA MET A 133 -14.54 5.42 2.46
C MET A 133 -15.99 5.26 2.02
N GLU A 134 -16.95 5.28 2.97
CA GLU A 134 -18.37 5.20 2.67
C GLU A 134 -18.86 6.40 1.84
N GLU A 135 -18.32 7.58 2.08
CA GLU A 135 -18.60 8.80 1.31
C GLU A 135 -18.19 8.64 -0.14
N PHE A 136 -16.96 8.16 -0.40
CA PHE A 136 -16.49 7.85 -1.76
C PHE A 136 -17.33 6.77 -2.45
N GLU A 137 -17.71 5.72 -1.74
CA GLU A 137 -18.56 4.69 -2.32
C GLU A 137 -19.95 5.22 -2.71
N ARG A 138 -20.50 6.14 -1.92
CA ARG A 138 -21.77 6.84 -2.26
C ARG A 138 -21.63 7.72 -3.50
N GLU A 139 -20.55 8.50 -3.59
CA GLU A 139 -20.28 9.35 -4.75
C GLU A 139 -20.15 8.51 -6.03
N VAL A 140 -19.34 7.45 -6.01
CA VAL A 140 -19.18 6.54 -7.15
C VAL A 140 -20.50 5.87 -7.56
N ARG A 141 -21.33 5.51 -6.59
CA ARG A 141 -22.66 4.92 -6.85
C ARG A 141 -23.60 5.92 -7.51
N ASN A 142 -23.64 7.16 -7.02
CA ASN A 142 -24.46 8.22 -7.57
C ASN A 142 -24.05 8.57 -9.01
N ASP A 143 -22.73 8.61 -9.27
CA ASP A 143 -22.21 8.93 -10.60
C ASP A 143 -22.52 7.81 -11.63
N ARG A 144 -22.54 6.56 -11.21
CA ARG A 144 -23.02 5.43 -12.05
C ARG A 144 -24.51 5.56 -12.35
N SER A 145 -25.33 5.81 -11.34
CA SER A 145 -26.78 5.97 -11.51
C SER A 145 -27.13 7.12 -12.46
N SER A 146 -26.38 8.22 -12.40
CA SER A 146 -26.58 9.38 -13.28
C SER A 146 -26.21 9.11 -14.73
N ARG A 147 -25.22 8.24 -14.99
CA ARG A 147 -24.82 7.83 -16.35
C ARG A 147 -25.79 6.85 -16.98
N ASP A 148 -26.35 5.94 -16.20
CA ASP A 148 -27.35 4.97 -16.68
C ASP A 148 -28.70 5.63 -17.04
N PHE A 149 -28.96 6.85 -16.54
CA PHE A 149 -30.18 7.61 -16.85
C PHE A 149 -30.06 8.47 -18.12
N GLN A 150 -28.86 8.57 -18.72
CA GLN A 150 -28.61 9.37 -19.93
C GLN A 150 -28.51 8.52 -21.22
N LEU A 151 -28.73 7.21 -21.14
CA LEU A 151 -28.81 6.27 -22.26
C LEU A 151 -30.24 5.86 -22.50
#